data_af760e4421e9c8a82ec10fab50220679
#
_entry.id   af760e4421e9c8a82ec10fab50220679
#
_cell.length_a   1.000
_cell.length_b   1.000
_cell.length_c   1.000
_cell.angle_alpha   90.00
_cell.angle_beta   90.00
_cell.angle_gamma   90.00
#
_symmetry.space_group_name_H-M   'P 1'
#
loop_
_entity.id
_entity.type
_entity.pdbx_description
1 polymer ?
#
loop_
_entity_poly.entity_id
_entity_poly.type
_entity_poly.pdbx_seq_one_letter_code
_entity_poly.pdbx_strand_id
1 'polypeptide(L)'
;MIRYEQIRREDIPACTALAARSFMDYEYFANYFPDANRRKRFLEKMLEIEFRLCFGQTDIWGAWDGDTLCAVALLCPPEWVKPSAWQYMRAGYGKVFLAGGIRRVSDWDDMNAAAMKPCHAEKNAWYLSSLTVDADQEGQGIGSRMLRECLVPRVRSRGGKRLVLFTNSEDNRHFYEKNGFWLFREESYSYHGKTMGSWSYAMDIREEEQGMIWKEETKLRLNDFDQYGNLRDEALFQVLESAGSHHSDYANDSVIAGSQTGIVWILSEWRVRITRRPRSNETLHINTWARGKAPAAMIYRDFIVNDDEGNELLRAEAAFVLLDTAKGRLTRITEELFQAYQPREQTVFDDKPGRLRAPEVPQSTCALSLRRSDIDYNGHVHNTRYLDLAHEALPEEILRKQFEQIRVLYSKAVTPQDEVTAQYTEENGVSTVAILANGTVCAVLEFQ
;
A
#
# COMPACT_ATOMS: atom_id res chain seq x y z
N MET A 1 -8.38 22.45 -3.56
CA MET A 1 -7.82 21.12 -3.14
C MET A 1 -7.28 21.28 -1.73
N ILE A 2 -7.73 20.42 -0.79
CA ILE A 2 -7.31 20.54 0.62
C ILE A 2 -5.83 20.14 0.74
N ARG A 3 -5.07 21.00 1.39
CA ARG A 3 -3.65 20.82 1.73
C ARG A 3 -3.54 20.63 3.24
N TYR A 4 -2.74 19.66 3.69
CA TYR A 4 -2.50 19.38 5.10
C TYR A 4 -1.10 19.86 5.49
N GLU A 5 -1.02 20.77 6.44
CA GLU A 5 0.24 21.35 6.90
C GLU A 5 0.31 21.38 8.42
N GLN A 6 1.51 21.21 8.96
CA GLN A 6 1.75 21.39 10.38
C GLN A 6 1.59 22.88 10.72
N ILE A 7 0.83 23.18 11.78
CA ILE A 7 0.53 24.56 12.20
C ILE A 7 1.82 25.25 12.66
N ARG A 8 2.02 26.47 12.19
CA ARG A 8 3.08 27.37 12.66
C ARG A 8 2.56 28.18 13.84
N ARG A 9 3.48 28.75 14.63
CA ARG A 9 3.11 29.53 15.82
C ARG A 9 2.23 30.74 15.48
N GLU A 10 2.41 31.32 14.32
CA GLU A 10 1.62 32.44 13.81
C GLU A 10 0.18 32.06 13.44
N ASP A 11 -0.09 30.78 13.20
CA ASP A 11 -1.42 30.27 12.81
C ASP A 11 -2.31 29.95 14.05
N ILE A 12 -1.74 29.95 15.26
CA ILE A 12 -2.47 29.66 16.52
C ILE A 12 -3.74 30.51 16.68
N PRO A 13 -3.73 31.83 16.41
CA PRO A 13 -4.95 32.63 16.49
C PRO A 13 -6.06 32.15 15.55
N ALA A 14 -5.72 31.74 14.32
CA ALA A 14 -6.68 31.19 13.34
C ALA A 14 -7.24 29.85 13.84
N CYS A 15 -6.39 28.96 14.34
CA CYS A 15 -6.80 27.66 14.93
C CYS A 15 -7.75 27.88 16.12
N THR A 16 -7.42 28.82 17.00
CA THR A 16 -8.24 29.19 18.15
C THR A 16 -9.61 29.68 17.73
N ALA A 17 -9.65 30.59 16.75
CA ALA A 17 -10.90 31.16 16.28
C ALA A 17 -11.80 30.11 15.61
N LEU A 18 -11.22 29.22 14.77
CA LEU A 18 -11.94 28.11 14.14
C LEU A 18 -12.51 27.16 15.19
N ALA A 19 -11.67 26.66 16.09
CA ALA A 19 -12.09 25.70 17.11
C ALA A 19 -13.12 26.31 18.07
N ALA A 20 -12.97 27.59 18.44
CA ALA A 20 -13.95 28.28 19.29
C ALA A 20 -15.33 28.39 18.64
N ARG A 21 -15.39 28.66 17.29
CA ARG A 21 -16.66 28.70 16.55
C ARG A 21 -17.31 27.31 16.51
N SER A 22 -16.55 26.29 16.14
CA SER A 22 -17.04 24.90 16.04
C SER A 22 -17.59 24.36 17.38
N PHE A 23 -16.97 24.72 18.51
CA PHE A 23 -17.41 24.29 19.82
C PHE A 23 -18.53 25.14 20.45
N MET A 24 -18.98 26.21 19.79
CA MET A 24 -20.03 27.08 20.36
C MET A 24 -21.31 26.33 20.63
N ASP A 25 -21.73 25.47 19.70
CA ASP A 25 -22.99 24.71 19.78
C ASP A 25 -22.80 23.27 20.30
N TYR A 26 -21.58 22.93 20.67
CA TYR A 26 -21.29 21.62 21.22
C TYR A 26 -21.95 21.48 22.59
N GLU A 27 -22.88 20.53 22.73
CA GLU A 27 -23.77 20.38 23.90
C GLU A 27 -22.98 20.32 25.21
N TYR A 28 -21.85 19.68 25.21
CA TYR A 28 -20.94 19.58 26.33
C TYR A 28 -20.55 20.95 26.91
N PHE A 29 -20.11 21.89 26.06
CA PHE A 29 -19.78 23.24 26.52
C PHE A 29 -21.03 24.05 26.84
N ALA A 30 -22.12 23.86 26.12
CA ALA A 30 -23.38 24.57 26.35
C ALA A 30 -23.97 24.21 27.73
N ASN A 31 -23.78 23.00 28.22
CA ASN A 31 -24.24 22.58 29.53
C ASN A 31 -23.48 23.24 30.67
N TYR A 32 -22.14 23.36 30.58
CA TYR A 32 -21.32 24.04 31.62
C TYR A 32 -21.41 25.56 31.51
N PHE A 33 -21.51 26.10 30.30
CA PHE A 33 -21.52 27.53 30.02
C PHE A 33 -22.78 27.91 29.20
N PRO A 34 -23.98 27.95 29.80
CA PRO A 34 -25.22 28.18 29.07
C PRO A 34 -25.31 29.59 28.46
N ASP A 35 -24.68 30.59 29.06
CA ASP A 35 -24.60 31.92 28.47
C ASP A 35 -23.61 31.92 27.28
N ALA A 36 -24.09 32.21 26.09
CA ALA A 36 -23.32 32.16 24.85
C ALA A 36 -22.13 33.10 24.84
N ASN A 37 -22.24 34.32 25.38
CA ASN A 37 -21.15 35.28 25.43
C ASN A 37 -20.04 34.84 26.39
N ARG A 38 -20.43 34.24 27.52
CA ARG A 38 -19.49 33.67 28.49
C ARG A 38 -18.81 32.44 27.90
N ARG A 39 -19.58 31.56 27.27
CA ARG A 39 -19.06 30.36 26.58
C ARG A 39 -18.03 30.74 25.51
N LYS A 40 -18.33 31.70 24.64
CA LYS A 40 -17.39 32.21 23.64
C LYS A 40 -16.08 32.68 24.27
N ARG A 41 -16.13 33.54 25.26
CA ARG A 41 -14.92 34.05 25.95
C ARG A 41 -14.13 32.93 26.64
N PHE A 42 -14.81 31.96 27.22
CA PHE A 42 -14.19 30.80 27.85
C PHE A 42 -13.46 29.97 26.78
N LEU A 43 -14.13 29.58 25.68
CA LEU A 43 -13.57 28.78 24.59
C LEU A 43 -12.36 29.46 23.95
N GLU A 44 -12.45 30.74 23.61
CA GLU A 44 -11.34 31.50 23.02
C GLU A 44 -10.10 31.50 23.95
N LYS A 45 -10.28 31.70 25.26
CA LYS A 45 -9.15 31.76 26.20
C LYS A 45 -8.58 30.37 26.49
N MET A 46 -9.42 29.39 26.68
CA MET A 46 -9.02 28.01 26.96
C MET A 46 -8.26 27.43 25.76
N LEU A 47 -8.81 27.51 24.53
CA LEU A 47 -8.18 26.96 23.32
C LEU A 47 -6.88 27.70 22.96
N GLU A 48 -6.82 29.04 23.14
CA GLU A 48 -5.57 29.78 22.94
C GLU A 48 -4.44 29.22 23.82
N ILE A 49 -4.72 28.96 25.07
CA ILE A 49 -3.74 28.45 26.04
C ILE A 49 -3.39 27.00 25.68
N GLU A 50 -4.38 26.18 25.34
CA GLU A 50 -4.17 24.78 24.97
C GLU A 50 -3.25 24.67 23.74
N PHE A 51 -3.57 25.35 22.65
CA PHE A 51 -2.72 25.35 21.45
C PHE A 51 -1.30 25.86 21.72
N ARG A 52 -1.16 26.89 22.53
CA ARG A 52 0.16 27.45 22.89
C ARG A 52 1.00 26.50 23.75
N LEU A 53 0.40 25.80 24.69
CA LEU A 53 1.09 24.84 25.55
C LEU A 53 1.44 23.55 24.82
N CYS A 54 0.59 23.11 23.91
CA CYS A 54 0.80 21.92 23.10
C CYS A 54 1.78 22.16 21.94
N PHE A 55 1.96 23.41 21.49
CA PHE A 55 2.83 23.74 20.36
C PHE A 55 4.28 23.31 20.60
N GLY A 56 4.82 22.51 19.67
CA GLY A 56 6.19 21.96 19.75
C GLY A 56 6.34 20.73 20.65
N GLN A 57 5.28 20.32 21.38
CA GLN A 57 5.24 19.08 22.18
C GLN A 57 4.30 18.03 21.58
N THR A 58 3.40 18.46 20.71
CA THR A 58 2.40 17.65 20.03
C THR A 58 2.40 17.98 18.55
N ASP A 59 1.73 17.16 17.76
CA ASP A 59 1.50 17.42 16.34
C ASP A 59 0.17 18.18 16.17
N ILE A 60 0.25 19.45 15.76
CA ILE A 60 -0.94 20.25 15.41
C ILE A 60 -0.98 20.38 13.89
N TRP A 61 -2.06 19.91 13.29
CA TRP A 61 -2.24 19.89 11.83
C TRP A 61 -3.43 20.75 11.41
N GLY A 62 -3.25 21.54 10.35
CA GLY A 62 -4.30 22.30 9.69
C GLY A 62 -4.65 21.71 8.33
N ALA A 63 -5.93 21.71 7.98
CA ALA A 63 -6.43 21.47 6.63
C ALA A 63 -6.75 22.80 5.98
N TRP A 64 -6.14 23.11 4.84
CA TRP A 64 -6.21 24.41 4.17
C TRP A 64 -6.80 24.28 2.76
N ASP A 65 -7.74 25.17 2.41
CA ASP A 65 -8.14 25.39 1.03
C ASP A 65 -7.67 26.78 0.57
N GLY A 66 -6.64 26.80 -0.28
CA GLY A 66 -5.87 28.02 -0.51
C GLY A 66 -5.25 28.53 0.80
N ASP A 67 -5.61 29.76 1.20
CA ASP A 67 -5.15 30.38 2.46
C ASP A 67 -6.19 30.28 3.59
N THR A 68 -7.31 29.57 3.36
CA THR A 68 -8.37 29.41 4.35
C THR A 68 -8.15 28.14 5.16
N LEU A 69 -8.06 28.26 6.49
CA LEU A 69 -8.03 27.14 7.42
C LEU A 69 -9.45 26.55 7.54
N CYS A 70 -9.61 25.29 7.14
CA CYS A 70 -10.88 24.58 7.09
C CYS A 70 -11.08 23.62 8.26
N ALA A 71 -9.98 23.07 8.80
CA ALA A 71 -10.01 22.19 9.97
C ALA A 71 -8.68 22.26 10.72
N VAL A 72 -8.71 21.92 12.00
CA VAL A 72 -7.52 21.78 12.85
C VAL A 72 -7.63 20.54 13.73
N ALA A 73 -6.52 19.81 13.89
CA ALA A 73 -6.42 18.67 14.77
C ALA A 73 -5.22 18.79 15.70
N LEU A 74 -5.40 18.38 16.96
CA LEU A 74 -4.37 18.26 17.98
C LEU A 74 -4.13 16.79 18.28
N LEU A 75 -2.95 16.30 17.91
CA LEU A 75 -2.56 14.89 17.98
C LEU A 75 -1.38 14.73 18.94
N CYS A 76 -1.59 14.01 20.05
CA CYS A 76 -0.62 13.82 21.11
C CYS A 76 0.08 12.47 20.97
N PRO A 77 1.43 12.42 20.91
CA PRO A 77 2.17 11.16 20.87
C PRO A 77 2.12 10.43 22.22
N PRO A 78 2.42 9.12 22.30
CA PRO A 78 2.33 8.33 23.53
C PRO A 78 3.20 8.86 24.69
N GLU A 79 4.32 9.49 24.38
CA GLU A 79 5.23 10.09 25.33
C GLU A 79 4.79 11.47 25.84
N TRP A 80 3.73 12.03 25.24
CA TRP A 80 3.23 13.34 25.65
C TRP A 80 2.66 13.31 27.07
N VAL A 81 3.08 14.27 27.86
CA VAL A 81 2.59 14.47 29.22
C VAL A 81 1.77 15.75 29.27
N LYS A 82 0.52 15.63 29.72
CA LYS A 82 -0.35 16.81 29.89
C LYS A 82 0.35 17.87 30.73
N PRO A 83 0.34 19.15 30.35
CA PRO A 83 0.91 20.22 31.13
C PRO A 83 0.33 20.25 32.54
N SER A 84 1.18 20.51 33.52
CA SER A 84 0.79 20.62 34.95
C SER A 84 -0.07 21.86 35.19
N ALA A 85 -0.87 21.85 36.26
CA ALA A 85 -1.68 22.99 36.67
C ALA A 85 -0.83 24.29 36.82
N TRP A 86 0.43 24.17 37.26
CA TRP A 86 1.35 25.31 37.34
C TRP A 86 1.72 25.89 35.98
N GLN A 87 1.95 25.03 34.99
CA GLN A 87 2.22 25.46 33.61
C GLN A 87 1.01 26.16 33.00
N TYR A 88 -0.21 25.64 33.20
CA TYR A 88 -1.44 26.31 32.81
C TYR A 88 -1.59 27.68 33.47
N MET A 89 -1.37 27.78 34.80
CA MET A 89 -1.45 29.05 35.50
C MET A 89 -0.43 30.06 34.99
N ARG A 90 0.82 29.61 34.72
CA ARG A 90 1.87 30.47 34.15
C ARG A 90 1.54 30.90 32.70
N ALA A 91 0.85 30.07 31.94
CA ALA A 91 0.37 30.42 30.59
C ALA A 91 -0.82 31.39 30.58
N GLY A 92 -1.35 31.72 31.77
CA GLY A 92 -2.42 32.71 31.92
C GLY A 92 -3.82 32.11 32.14
N TYR A 93 -3.92 30.85 32.61
CA TYR A 93 -5.19 30.16 32.85
C TYR A 93 -6.11 30.89 33.85
N GLY A 94 -5.58 31.77 34.65
CA GLY A 94 -6.39 32.72 35.48
C GLY A 94 -7.40 33.52 34.63
N LYS A 95 -7.07 33.84 33.37
CA LYS A 95 -8.00 34.52 32.46
C LYS A 95 -9.17 33.62 32.03
N VAL A 96 -8.97 32.28 32.02
CA VAL A 96 -10.02 31.29 31.74
C VAL A 96 -11.04 31.26 32.87
N PHE A 97 -10.55 31.25 34.13
CA PHE A 97 -11.39 31.37 35.32
C PHE A 97 -12.21 32.67 35.36
N LEU A 98 -11.61 33.80 34.95
CA LEU A 98 -12.32 35.07 34.86
C LEU A 98 -13.39 35.03 33.73
N ALA A 99 -13.09 34.42 32.61
CA ALA A 99 -14.02 34.33 31.46
C ALA A 99 -15.19 33.38 31.75
N GLY A 100 -14.92 32.17 32.26
CA GLY A 100 -15.90 31.11 32.50
C GLY A 100 -16.57 31.14 33.87
N GLY A 101 -15.91 31.71 34.87
CA GLY A 101 -16.28 31.63 36.28
C GLY A 101 -15.59 30.47 37.00
N ILE A 102 -14.98 30.72 38.13
CA ILE A 102 -14.07 29.77 38.85
C ILE A 102 -14.73 28.41 39.03
N ARG A 103 -15.94 28.36 39.63
CA ARG A 103 -16.62 27.10 39.95
C ARG A 103 -16.92 26.28 38.69
N ARG A 104 -17.46 26.91 37.63
CA ARG A 104 -17.83 26.22 36.40
C ARG A 104 -16.63 25.67 35.64
N VAL A 105 -15.54 26.44 35.61
CA VAL A 105 -14.29 25.99 34.98
C VAL A 105 -13.68 24.84 35.74
N SER A 106 -13.67 24.89 37.12
CA SER A 106 -13.21 23.74 37.90
C SER A 106 -14.06 22.50 37.69
N ASP A 107 -15.38 22.64 37.72
CA ASP A 107 -16.29 21.50 37.51
C ASP A 107 -16.10 20.89 36.10
N TRP A 108 -15.84 21.73 35.09
CA TRP A 108 -15.53 21.30 33.73
C TRP A 108 -14.15 20.63 33.65
N ASP A 109 -13.11 21.21 34.27
CA ASP A 109 -11.76 20.63 34.30
C ASP A 109 -11.76 19.22 34.95
N ASP A 110 -12.48 19.05 36.07
CA ASP A 110 -12.57 17.77 36.79
C ASP A 110 -13.26 16.71 35.91
N MET A 111 -14.34 17.08 35.24
CA MET A 111 -15.05 16.15 34.35
C MET A 111 -14.22 15.84 33.10
N ASN A 112 -13.60 16.84 32.49
CA ASN A 112 -12.72 16.63 31.33
C ASN A 112 -11.55 15.69 31.66
N ALA A 113 -10.95 15.86 32.86
CA ALA A 113 -9.90 14.98 33.37
C ALA A 113 -10.41 13.53 33.57
N ALA A 114 -11.63 13.35 34.08
CA ALA A 114 -12.25 12.05 34.23
C ALA A 114 -12.52 11.38 32.84
N ALA A 115 -13.06 12.12 31.88
CA ALA A 115 -13.36 11.63 30.52
C ALA A 115 -12.09 11.25 29.73
N MET A 116 -10.98 11.95 29.94
CA MET A 116 -9.68 11.62 29.33
C MET A 116 -9.03 10.36 29.90
N LYS A 117 -9.33 10.00 31.15
CA LYS A 117 -8.64 8.93 31.87
C LYS A 117 -8.63 7.58 31.16
N PRO A 118 -9.73 7.08 30.54
CA PRO A 118 -9.69 5.84 29.79
C PRO A 118 -8.70 5.86 28.64
N CYS A 119 -8.65 6.97 27.87
CA CYS A 119 -7.72 7.12 26.75
C CYS A 119 -6.26 7.16 27.20
N HIS A 120 -5.96 7.84 28.30
CA HIS A 120 -4.60 7.92 28.86
C HIS A 120 -4.14 6.62 29.55
N ALA A 121 -5.08 5.71 29.84
CA ALA A 121 -4.74 4.37 30.35
C ALA A 121 -4.25 3.42 29.22
N GLU A 122 -4.55 3.73 27.96
CA GLU A 122 -4.10 2.97 26.79
C GLU A 122 -2.60 3.22 26.53
N LYS A 123 -1.77 2.27 26.96
CA LYS A 123 -0.32 2.38 26.81
C LYS A 123 0.08 2.37 25.34
N ASN A 124 1.04 3.23 24.99
CA ASN A 124 1.59 3.36 23.63
C ASN A 124 0.56 3.79 22.57
N ALA A 125 -0.59 4.32 22.97
CA ALA A 125 -1.57 4.88 22.06
C ALA A 125 -1.29 6.36 21.79
N TRP A 126 -1.49 6.79 20.56
CA TRP A 126 -1.61 8.20 20.19
C TRP A 126 -2.98 8.70 20.63
N TYR A 127 -3.05 9.93 21.11
CA TYR A 127 -4.29 10.54 21.58
C TYR A 127 -4.70 11.71 20.67
N LEU A 128 -5.87 11.60 20.03
CA LEU A 128 -6.49 12.70 19.30
C LEU A 128 -7.26 13.57 20.28
N SER A 129 -6.61 14.63 20.73
CA SER A 129 -7.17 15.56 21.74
C SER A 129 -8.32 16.39 21.15
N SER A 130 -8.21 16.83 19.92
CA SER A 130 -9.28 17.50 19.20
C SER A 130 -9.16 17.29 17.68
N LEU A 131 -10.31 17.25 17.02
CA LEU A 131 -10.46 17.37 15.58
C LEU A 131 -11.66 18.26 15.34
N THR A 132 -11.42 19.45 14.83
CA THR A 132 -12.47 20.46 14.59
C THR A 132 -12.47 20.89 13.14
N VAL A 133 -13.65 20.94 12.54
CA VAL A 133 -13.90 21.46 11.19
C VAL A 133 -14.63 22.78 11.35
N ASP A 134 -14.36 23.74 10.45
CA ASP A 134 -15.09 25.02 10.46
C ASP A 134 -16.60 24.76 10.28
N ALA A 135 -17.43 25.39 11.13
CA ALA A 135 -18.87 25.18 11.13
C ALA A 135 -19.53 25.42 9.75
N ASP A 136 -19.02 26.38 8.98
CA ASP A 136 -19.53 26.67 7.64
C ASP A 136 -19.13 25.61 6.59
N GLN A 137 -18.25 24.68 6.94
CA GLN A 137 -17.73 23.62 6.06
C GLN A 137 -18.02 22.21 6.57
N GLU A 138 -18.83 22.07 7.61
CA GLU A 138 -19.28 20.76 8.10
C GLU A 138 -20.08 20.01 7.03
N GLY A 139 -20.11 18.68 7.11
CA GLY A 139 -20.81 17.82 6.15
C GLY A 139 -20.08 17.62 4.81
N GLN A 140 -19.00 18.35 4.51
CA GLN A 140 -18.23 18.21 3.27
C GLN A 140 -17.16 17.11 3.31
N GLY A 141 -17.12 16.29 4.37
CA GLY A 141 -16.19 15.18 4.54
C GLY A 141 -14.75 15.59 4.86
N ILE A 142 -14.49 16.86 5.22
CA ILE A 142 -13.14 17.37 5.52
C ILE A 142 -12.53 16.61 6.70
N GLY A 143 -13.28 16.41 7.79
CA GLY A 143 -12.81 15.67 8.96
C GLY A 143 -12.42 14.22 8.63
N SER A 144 -13.23 13.51 7.86
CA SER A 144 -12.94 12.13 7.42
C SER A 144 -11.71 12.06 6.52
N ARG A 145 -11.56 13.02 5.60
CA ARG A 145 -10.36 13.12 4.76
C ARG A 145 -9.12 13.42 5.60
N MET A 146 -9.22 14.36 6.55
CA MET A 146 -8.09 14.69 7.44
C MET A 146 -7.65 13.49 8.28
N LEU A 147 -8.59 12.68 8.80
CA LEU A 147 -8.27 11.43 9.47
C LEU A 147 -7.51 10.48 8.55
N ARG A 148 -8.05 10.20 7.37
CA ARG A 148 -7.52 9.20 6.43
C ARG A 148 -6.22 9.64 5.75
N GLU A 149 -6.11 10.91 5.33
CA GLU A 149 -5.04 11.41 4.46
C GLU A 149 -3.91 12.11 5.23
N CYS A 150 -4.15 12.49 6.49
CA CYS A 150 -3.17 13.22 7.30
C CYS A 150 -2.87 12.52 8.64
N LEU A 151 -3.87 12.36 9.52
CA LEU A 151 -3.62 11.97 10.91
C LEU A 151 -3.23 10.50 11.05
N VAL A 152 -3.96 9.57 10.41
CA VAL A 152 -3.65 8.13 10.44
C VAL A 152 -2.29 7.84 9.79
N PRO A 153 -1.98 8.35 8.58
CA PRO A 153 -0.63 8.25 8.01
C PRO A 153 0.46 8.84 8.92
N ARG A 154 0.19 9.95 9.59
CA ARG A 154 1.15 10.56 10.53
C ARG A 154 1.45 9.65 11.72
N VAL A 155 0.41 9.10 12.37
CA VAL A 155 0.57 8.13 13.47
C VAL A 155 1.39 6.92 13.00
N ARG A 156 1.03 6.38 11.84
CA ARG A 156 1.71 5.22 11.23
C ARG A 156 3.19 5.50 10.95
N SER A 157 3.51 6.63 10.32
CA SER A 157 4.90 7.00 9.98
C SER A 157 5.82 7.16 11.20
N ARG A 158 5.22 7.34 12.39
CA ARG A 158 5.91 7.42 13.68
C ARG A 158 5.86 6.08 14.45
N GLY A 159 5.47 4.98 13.80
CA GLY A 159 5.37 3.65 14.40
C GLY A 159 4.22 3.48 15.39
N GLY A 160 3.24 4.41 15.39
CA GLY A 160 2.05 4.32 16.24
C GLY A 160 1.11 3.22 15.78
N LYS A 161 0.69 2.35 16.70
CA LYS A 161 -0.17 1.19 16.42
C LYS A 161 -1.62 1.39 16.84
N ARG A 162 -1.92 2.44 17.60
CA ARG A 162 -3.26 2.75 18.09
C ARG A 162 -3.47 4.25 18.23
N LEU A 163 -4.64 4.71 17.80
CA LEU A 163 -5.13 6.08 17.98
C LEU A 163 -6.38 6.03 18.85
N VAL A 164 -6.42 6.82 19.92
CA VAL A 164 -7.56 6.90 20.84
C VAL A 164 -8.09 8.31 20.96
N LEU A 165 -9.36 8.43 21.28
CA LEU A 165 -10.02 9.71 21.59
C LEU A 165 -11.21 9.48 22.51
N PHE A 166 -11.77 10.55 23.08
CA PHE A 166 -13.12 10.52 23.63
C PHE A 166 -14.00 11.61 23.01
N THR A 167 -15.30 11.41 23.08
CA THR A 167 -16.30 12.40 22.67
C THR A 167 -17.46 12.41 23.64
N ASN A 168 -18.16 13.55 23.74
CA ASN A 168 -19.35 13.73 24.55
C ASN A 168 -20.58 14.10 23.68
N SER A 169 -20.52 13.89 22.37
CA SER A 169 -21.59 14.14 21.41
C SER A 169 -22.03 12.84 20.76
N GLU A 170 -23.33 12.59 20.72
CA GLU A 170 -23.94 11.46 19.99
C GLU A 170 -23.64 11.54 18.47
N ASP A 171 -23.67 12.75 17.89
CA ASP A 171 -23.38 12.94 16.47
C ASP A 171 -21.94 12.51 16.12
N ASN A 172 -21.01 12.79 17.03
CA ASN A 172 -19.61 12.40 16.84
C ASN A 172 -19.38 10.89 16.97
N ARG A 173 -20.24 10.15 17.66
CA ARG A 173 -20.16 8.68 17.71
C ARG A 173 -20.24 8.08 16.32
N HIS A 174 -21.28 8.43 15.58
CA HIS A 174 -21.47 7.95 14.21
C HIS A 174 -20.31 8.36 13.29
N PHE A 175 -19.79 9.59 13.46
CA PHE A 175 -18.62 10.05 12.71
C PHE A 175 -17.39 9.17 12.95
N TYR A 176 -17.04 8.87 14.21
CA TYR A 176 -15.87 8.06 14.53
C TYR A 176 -16.06 6.59 14.12
N GLU A 177 -17.21 6.00 14.35
CA GLU A 177 -17.54 4.63 13.93
C GLU A 177 -17.43 4.45 12.41
N LYS A 178 -17.98 5.38 11.63
CA LYS A 178 -17.86 5.41 10.16
C LYS A 178 -16.42 5.52 9.69
N ASN A 179 -15.55 6.16 10.46
CA ASN A 179 -14.13 6.31 10.13
C ASN A 179 -13.26 5.18 10.72
N GLY A 180 -13.84 4.06 11.18
CA GLY A 180 -13.12 2.86 11.60
C GLY A 180 -12.69 2.83 13.06
N PHE A 181 -13.20 3.74 13.89
CA PHE A 181 -13.00 3.67 15.33
C PHE A 181 -14.04 2.74 15.96
N TRP A 182 -13.63 2.04 17.02
CA TRP A 182 -14.50 1.18 17.82
C TRP A 182 -14.57 1.66 19.27
N LEU A 183 -15.76 1.55 19.87
CA LEU A 183 -16.03 1.97 21.25
C LEU A 183 -15.36 0.98 22.22
N PHE A 184 -14.53 1.45 23.15
CA PHE A 184 -13.94 0.59 24.18
C PHE A 184 -14.36 0.97 25.61
N ARG A 185 -14.90 2.18 25.81
CA ARG A 185 -15.41 2.61 27.12
C ARG A 185 -16.58 3.57 26.93
N GLU A 186 -17.61 3.39 27.76
CA GLU A 186 -18.77 4.29 27.87
C GLU A 186 -18.96 4.67 29.34
N GLU A 187 -19.12 5.95 29.59
CA GLU A 187 -19.34 6.52 30.91
C GLU A 187 -20.39 7.63 30.84
N SER A 188 -20.95 8.02 31.96
CA SER A 188 -21.86 9.14 32.02
C SER A 188 -21.55 10.03 33.23
N TYR A 189 -21.70 11.33 33.05
CA TYR A 189 -21.42 12.34 34.05
C TYR A 189 -22.67 13.20 34.27
N SER A 190 -22.99 13.51 35.51
CA SER A 190 -24.12 14.37 35.84
C SER A 190 -23.63 15.76 36.28
N TYR A 191 -24.21 16.80 35.68
CA TYR A 191 -23.96 18.17 36.03
C TYR A 191 -25.27 18.97 36.10
N HIS A 192 -25.60 19.53 37.25
CA HIS A 192 -26.85 20.28 37.51
C HIS A 192 -28.12 19.57 37.05
N GLY A 193 -28.21 18.25 37.27
CA GLY A 193 -29.37 17.43 36.94
C GLY A 193 -29.46 17.02 35.46
N LYS A 194 -28.48 17.38 34.64
CA LYS A 194 -28.31 16.88 33.29
C LYS A 194 -27.29 15.75 33.25
N THR A 195 -27.60 14.65 32.58
CA THR A 195 -26.66 13.56 32.36
C THR A 195 -26.05 13.70 30.96
N MET A 196 -24.73 13.61 30.88
CA MET A 196 -23.97 13.67 29.63
C MET A 196 -23.20 12.36 29.44
N GLY A 197 -23.26 11.80 28.25
CA GLY A 197 -22.45 10.65 27.87
C GLY A 197 -20.98 11.02 27.64
N SER A 198 -20.13 10.04 27.78
CA SER A 198 -18.71 10.12 27.38
C SER A 198 -18.31 8.77 26.80
N TRP A 199 -17.86 8.81 25.57
CA TRP A 199 -17.54 7.61 24.79
C TRP A 199 -16.09 7.65 24.36
N SER A 200 -15.30 6.68 24.80
CA SER A 200 -13.90 6.52 24.42
C SER A 200 -13.77 5.54 23.28
N TYR A 201 -13.13 5.98 22.22
CA TYR A 201 -12.95 5.25 20.98
C TYR A 201 -11.49 4.94 20.71
N ALA A 202 -11.23 3.82 20.06
CA ALA A 202 -9.90 3.43 19.58
C ALA A 202 -9.96 3.02 18.11
N MET A 203 -8.86 3.26 17.41
CA MET A 203 -8.58 2.73 16.07
C MET A 203 -7.22 2.03 16.12
N ASP A 204 -7.18 0.77 15.73
CA ASP A 204 -5.91 0.08 15.54
C ASP A 204 -5.31 0.51 14.19
N ILE A 205 -4.15 1.14 14.26
CA ILE A 205 -3.39 1.56 13.09
C ILE A 205 -2.59 0.35 12.63
N ARG A 206 -3.09 -0.31 11.60
CA ARG A 206 -2.33 -1.36 10.93
C ARG A 206 -1.11 -0.72 10.28
N GLU A 207 0.03 -1.40 10.37
CA GLU A 207 1.13 -1.09 9.46
C GLU A 207 0.52 -1.12 8.05
N GLU A 208 0.83 -0.15 7.22
CA GLU A 208 0.48 -0.30 5.82
C GLU A 208 1.08 -1.64 5.41
N GLU A 209 0.27 -2.58 4.99
CA GLU A 209 0.77 -3.65 4.14
C GLU A 209 1.39 -2.92 2.98
N GLN A 210 2.73 -2.86 2.96
CA GLN A 210 3.47 -2.07 1.98
C GLN A 210 3.06 -2.53 0.60
N GLY A 211 2.14 -1.80 -0.04
CA GLY A 211 1.60 -2.11 -1.33
C GLY A 211 0.62 -3.30 -1.36
N MET A 212 0.15 -3.63 -2.54
CA MET A 212 -0.83 -4.68 -2.79
C MET A 212 -0.16 -6.03 -3.07
N ILE A 213 -0.73 -7.12 -2.53
CA ILE A 213 -0.53 -8.48 -3.05
C ILE A 213 -1.81 -8.87 -3.79
N TRP A 214 -1.70 -9.08 -5.08
CA TRP A 214 -2.75 -9.74 -5.85
C TRP A 214 -2.77 -11.22 -5.52
N LYS A 215 -3.96 -11.75 -5.20
CA LYS A 215 -4.15 -13.16 -4.84
C LYS A 215 -5.09 -13.81 -5.85
N GLU A 216 -4.68 -14.95 -6.34
CA GLU A 216 -5.45 -15.73 -7.30
C GLU A 216 -5.36 -17.22 -6.98
N GLU A 217 -6.43 -17.94 -7.26
CA GLU A 217 -6.48 -19.39 -7.15
C GLU A 217 -6.70 -19.99 -8.53
N THR A 218 -5.97 -21.03 -8.86
CA THR A 218 -6.16 -21.75 -10.11
C THR A 218 -5.96 -23.26 -9.94
N LYS A 219 -6.55 -24.03 -10.82
CA LYS A 219 -6.36 -25.48 -10.93
C LYS A 219 -5.73 -25.81 -12.26
N LEU A 220 -4.73 -26.69 -12.22
CA LEU A 220 -4.05 -27.17 -13.39
C LEU A 220 -4.99 -28.06 -14.24
N ARG A 221 -4.83 -27.98 -15.55
CA ARG A 221 -5.59 -28.78 -16.53
C ARG A 221 -4.80 -30.02 -16.90
N LEU A 222 -5.47 -31.04 -17.45
CA LEU A 222 -4.80 -32.26 -17.91
C LEU A 222 -3.70 -31.97 -18.96
N ASN A 223 -3.93 -30.98 -19.83
CA ASN A 223 -2.99 -30.61 -20.89
C ASN A 223 -1.74 -29.87 -20.36
N ASP A 224 -1.74 -29.45 -19.10
CA ASP A 224 -0.61 -28.79 -18.47
C ASP A 224 0.49 -29.79 -18.09
N PHE A 225 0.20 -31.09 -18.22
CA PHE A 225 1.12 -32.19 -17.90
C PHE A 225 1.68 -32.86 -19.14
N ASP A 226 2.92 -33.31 -19.04
CA ASP A 226 3.59 -34.07 -20.09
C ASP A 226 3.18 -35.56 -20.08
N GLN A 227 3.75 -36.33 -20.99
CA GLN A 227 3.51 -37.79 -21.13
C GLN A 227 4.00 -38.61 -19.90
N TYR A 228 4.81 -38.02 -19.04
CA TYR A 228 5.32 -38.65 -17.82
C TYR A 228 4.51 -38.24 -16.59
N GLY A 229 3.53 -37.34 -16.75
CA GLY A 229 2.71 -36.80 -15.66
C GLY A 229 3.38 -35.66 -14.91
N ASN A 230 4.44 -35.06 -15.43
CA ASN A 230 5.09 -33.88 -14.88
C ASN A 230 4.43 -32.61 -15.41
N LEU A 231 4.28 -31.61 -14.54
CA LEU A 231 3.85 -30.27 -14.96
C LEU A 231 4.87 -29.68 -15.94
N ARG A 232 4.41 -29.27 -17.12
CA ARG A 232 5.24 -28.60 -18.14
C ARG A 232 5.72 -27.26 -17.61
N ASP A 233 6.96 -26.90 -17.93
CA ASP A 233 7.50 -25.59 -17.57
C ASP A 233 6.71 -24.46 -18.22
N GLU A 234 6.32 -24.61 -19.48
CA GLU A 234 5.49 -23.64 -20.19
C GLU A 234 4.15 -23.39 -19.47
N ALA A 235 3.45 -24.43 -19.02
CA ALA A 235 2.19 -24.30 -18.29
C ALA A 235 2.38 -23.60 -16.93
N LEU A 236 3.50 -23.85 -16.25
CA LEU A 236 3.85 -23.16 -15.03
C LEU A 236 4.00 -21.65 -15.25
N PHE A 237 4.73 -21.27 -16.29
CA PHE A 237 4.92 -19.85 -16.63
C PHE A 237 3.62 -19.20 -17.09
N GLN A 238 2.73 -19.89 -17.78
CA GLN A 238 1.39 -19.38 -18.14
C GLN A 238 0.54 -19.05 -16.92
N VAL A 239 0.60 -19.87 -15.86
CA VAL A 239 -0.09 -19.59 -14.59
C VAL A 239 0.42 -18.29 -13.96
N LEU A 240 1.74 -18.09 -13.92
CA LEU A 240 2.34 -16.87 -13.39
C LEU A 240 1.99 -15.64 -14.24
N GLU A 241 2.07 -15.77 -15.55
CA GLU A 241 1.75 -14.70 -16.50
C GLU A 241 0.27 -14.28 -16.40
N SER A 242 -0.66 -15.25 -16.30
CA SER A 242 -2.09 -14.98 -16.12
C SER A 242 -2.37 -14.19 -14.85
N ALA A 243 -1.81 -14.58 -13.70
CA ALA A 243 -1.97 -13.85 -12.45
C ALA A 243 -1.38 -12.45 -12.54
N GLY A 244 -0.24 -12.28 -13.22
CA GLY A 244 0.36 -10.98 -13.48
C GLY A 244 -0.53 -10.08 -14.36
N SER A 245 -1.16 -10.65 -15.40
CA SER A 245 -2.07 -9.94 -16.29
C SER A 245 -3.34 -9.48 -15.58
N HIS A 246 -3.95 -10.34 -14.75
CA HIS A 246 -5.14 -9.98 -13.98
C HIS A 246 -4.85 -8.86 -12.97
N HIS A 247 -3.66 -8.84 -12.36
CA HIS A 247 -3.24 -7.70 -11.53
C HIS A 247 -3.07 -6.42 -12.35
N SER A 248 -2.59 -6.52 -13.59
CA SER A 248 -2.47 -5.37 -14.51
C SER A 248 -3.86 -4.83 -14.89
N ASP A 249 -4.83 -5.71 -15.19
CA ASP A 249 -6.22 -5.31 -15.43
C ASP A 249 -6.84 -4.59 -14.23
N TYR A 250 -6.59 -5.07 -13.00
CA TYR A 250 -7.02 -4.40 -11.77
C TYR A 250 -6.40 -3.00 -11.62
N ALA A 251 -5.14 -2.83 -12.01
CA ALA A 251 -4.45 -1.55 -12.02
C ALA A 251 -4.90 -0.61 -13.18
N ASN A 252 -5.92 -0.98 -13.96
CA ASN A 252 -6.37 -0.31 -15.18
C ASN A 252 -5.27 -0.18 -16.26
N ASP A 253 -4.35 -1.12 -16.29
CA ASP A 253 -3.24 -1.20 -17.24
C ASP A 253 -3.32 -2.54 -17.99
N SER A 254 -4.43 -2.74 -18.71
CA SER A 254 -4.69 -3.97 -19.46
C SER A 254 -3.65 -4.18 -20.56
N VAL A 255 -3.01 -5.35 -20.53
CA VAL A 255 -1.98 -5.75 -21.48
C VAL A 255 -2.51 -5.69 -22.93
N ILE A 256 -3.76 -6.10 -23.16
CA ILE A 256 -4.38 -6.07 -24.50
C ILE A 256 -4.73 -4.63 -24.91
N ALA A 257 -5.25 -3.80 -23.99
CA ALA A 257 -5.56 -2.40 -24.29
C ALA A 257 -4.29 -1.56 -24.49
N GLY A 258 -3.19 -1.89 -23.85
CA GLY A 258 -1.88 -1.22 -24.00
C GLY A 258 -1.38 -1.25 -25.45
N SER A 259 -1.65 -2.31 -26.20
CA SER A 259 -1.33 -2.39 -27.63
C SER A 259 -2.03 -1.30 -28.48
N GLN A 260 -3.17 -0.79 -28.04
CA GLN A 260 -3.93 0.27 -28.71
C GLN A 260 -3.41 1.68 -28.37
N THR A 261 -2.79 1.86 -27.20
CA THR A 261 -2.22 3.15 -26.77
C THR A 261 -0.81 3.39 -27.30
N GLY A 262 -0.17 2.36 -27.83
CA GLY A 262 1.21 2.42 -28.31
C GLY A 262 2.27 2.38 -27.21
N ILE A 263 1.87 2.16 -25.96
CA ILE A 263 2.79 1.93 -24.82
C ILE A 263 2.56 0.51 -24.34
N VAL A 264 3.59 -0.34 -24.41
CA VAL A 264 3.47 -1.76 -24.09
C VAL A 264 4.56 -2.21 -23.11
N TRP A 265 4.19 -3.13 -22.24
CA TRP A 265 5.13 -3.83 -21.38
C TRP A 265 5.88 -4.91 -22.18
N ILE A 266 7.20 -4.89 -22.06
CA ILE A 266 8.07 -5.92 -22.60
C ILE A 266 8.65 -6.71 -21.44
N LEU A 267 8.36 -7.97 -21.40
CA LEU A 267 9.00 -8.92 -20.49
C LEU A 267 10.47 -9.11 -20.95
N SER A 268 11.39 -8.89 -20.05
CA SER A 268 12.82 -8.98 -20.34
C SER A 268 13.48 -10.19 -19.70
N GLU A 269 13.07 -10.59 -18.51
CA GLU A 269 13.68 -11.70 -17.78
C GLU A 269 12.67 -12.42 -16.88
N TRP A 270 12.82 -13.74 -16.75
CA TRP A 270 12.24 -14.56 -15.72
C TRP A 270 13.31 -15.24 -14.88
N ARG A 271 13.04 -15.38 -13.59
CA ARG A 271 13.74 -16.26 -12.67
C ARG A 271 12.72 -17.00 -11.83
N VAL A 272 12.75 -18.33 -11.89
CA VAL A 272 11.83 -19.20 -11.15
C VAL A 272 12.66 -20.21 -10.34
N ARG A 273 12.34 -20.36 -9.07
CA ARG A 273 12.88 -21.42 -8.20
C ARG A 273 11.73 -22.29 -7.71
N ILE A 274 11.84 -23.58 -7.91
CA ILE A 274 10.81 -24.57 -7.64
C ILE A 274 11.25 -25.41 -6.46
N THR A 275 10.52 -25.32 -5.35
CA THR A 275 10.73 -26.15 -4.16
C THR A 275 10.11 -27.53 -4.35
N ARG A 276 8.92 -27.54 -4.91
CA ARG A 276 8.18 -28.78 -5.27
C ARG A 276 7.27 -28.47 -6.45
N ARG A 277 7.26 -29.34 -7.45
CA ARG A 277 6.33 -29.16 -8.57
C ARG A 277 4.88 -29.41 -8.15
N PRO A 278 3.94 -28.59 -8.63
CA PRO A 278 2.51 -28.80 -8.44
C PRO A 278 2.02 -30.11 -9.05
N ARG A 279 1.00 -30.71 -8.45
CA ARG A 279 0.35 -31.95 -8.91
C ARG A 279 -1.00 -31.64 -9.57
N SER A 280 -1.51 -32.58 -10.35
CA SER A 280 -2.72 -32.38 -11.18
C SER A 280 -4.01 -32.12 -10.39
N ASN A 281 -4.06 -32.44 -9.11
CA ASN A 281 -5.25 -32.29 -8.26
C ASN A 281 -5.12 -31.18 -7.22
N GLU A 282 -4.03 -30.41 -7.26
CA GLU A 282 -3.79 -29.33 -6.31
C GLU A 282 -4.42 -28.02 -6.79
N THR A 283 -4.91 -27.21 -5.85
CA THR A 283 -5.22 -25.82 -6.08
C THR A 283 -3.96 -25.01 -5.85
N LEU A 284 -3.63 -24.12 -6.77
CA LEU A 284 -2.49 -23.23 -6.64
C LEU A 284 -2.97 -21.89 -6.11
N HIS A 285 -2.39 -21.44 -5.00
CA HIS A 285 -2.63 -20.11 -4.43
C HIS A 285 -1.48 -19.20 -4.82
N ILE A 286 -1.74 -18.31 -5.79
CA ILE A 286 -0.73 -17.43 -6.38
C ILE A 286 -0.82 -16.07 -5.70
N ASN A 287 0.30 -15.61 -5.15
CA ASN A 287 0.48 -14.27 -4.61
C ASN A 287 1.47 -13.53 -5.50
N THR A 288 1.08 -12.38 -6.07
CA THR A 288 1.98 -11.57 -6.91
C THR A 288 1.86 -10.08 -6.58
N TRP A 289 2.96 -9.35 -6.73
CA TRP A 289 3.02 -7.91 -6.53
C TRP A 289 4.05 -7.24 -7.43
N ALA A 290 3.81 -5.98 -7.80
CA ALA A 290 4.83 -5.13 -8.41
C ALA A 290 5.82 -4.68 -7.34
N ARG A 291 7.13 -4.70 -7.65
CA ARG A 291 8.19 -4.40 -6.71
C ARG A 291 8.85 -3.06 -6.99
N GLY A 292 9.09 -2.28 -5.95
CA GLY A 292 9.94 -1.09 -6.00
C GLY A 292 9.51 0.01 -5.04
N LYS A 293 10.42 0.99 -4.87
CA LYS A 293 10.19 2.20 -4.06
C LYS A 293 9.79 3.41 -4.88
N ALA A 294 10.19 3.43 -6.15
CA ALA A 294 9.97 4.55 -7.06
C ALA A 294 9.99 4.05 -8.50
N PRO A 295 9.39 4.80 -9.44
CA PRO A 295 9.44 4.47 -10.86
C PRO A 295 10.89 4.38 -11.34
N ALA A 296 11.18 3.34 -12.13
CA ALA A 296 12.49 3.06 -12.70
C ALA A 296 12.34 2.81 -14.22
N ALA A 297 13.47 2.58 -14.91
CA ALA A 297 13.44 2.13 -16.30
C ALA A 297 13.00 0.67 -16.44
N MET A 298 13.11 -0.11 -15.36
CA MET A 298 12.73 -1.50 -15.26
C MET A 298 11.95 -1.70 -13.97
N ILE A 299 10.84 -2.43 -14.02
CA ILE A 299 10.05 -2.86 -12.87
C ILE A 299 10.13 -4.37 -12.74
N TYR A 300 10.07 -4.83 -11.51
CA TYR A 300 10.01 -6.25 -11.20
C TYR A 300 8.63 -6.63 -10.67
N ARG A 301 8.24 -7.85 -10.95
CA ARG A 301 7.06 -8.49 -10.40
C ARG A 301 7.50 -9.77 -9.69
N ASP A 302 7.13 -9.90 -8.45
CA ASP A 302 7.44 -11.06 -7.62
C ASP A 302 6.22 -11.97 -7.48
N PHE A 303 6.47 -13.28 -7.31
CA PHE A 303 5.45 -14.30 -7.16
C PHE A 303 5.84 -15.29 -6.07
N ILE A 304 4.85 -15.73 -5.30
CA ILE A 304 4.91 -16.90 -4.44
C ILE A 304 3.69 -17.76 -4.76
N VAL A 305 3.89 -19.04 -5.03
CA VAL A 305 2.81 -19.99 -5.25
C VAL A 305 2.85 -21.04 -4.13
N ASN A 306 1.70 -21.21 -3.49
CA ASN A 306 1.51 -22.13 -2.37
C ASN A 306 0.48 -23.22 -2.72
N ASP A 307 0.53 -24.34 -2.00
CA ASP A 307 -0.52 -25.37 -2.00
C ASP A 307 -1.68 -25.00 -1.04
N ASP A 308 -2.69 -25.88 -0.95
CA ASP A 308 -3.87 -25.70 -0.08
C ASP A 308 -3.50 -25.65 1.43
N GLU A 309 -2.36 -26.22 1.84
CA GLU A 309 -1.85 -26.17 3.20
C GLU A 309 -1.00 -24.94 3.49
N GLY A 310 -0.73 -24.10 2.48
CA GLY A 310 0.08 -22.90 2.58
C GLY A 310 1.59 -23.13 2.44
N ASN A 311 2.03 -24.35 2.05
CA ASN A 311 3.44 -24.61 1.79
C ASN A 311 3.86 -23.99 0.45
N GLU A 312 5.05 -23.38 0.43
CA GLU A 312 5.57 -22.77 -0.80
C GLU A 312 5.98 -23.85 -1.81
N LEU A 313 5.36 -23.81 -2.98
CA LEU A 313 5.67 -24.67 -4.11
C LEU A 313 6.79 -24.08 -4.97
N LEU A 314 6.72 -22.78 -5.22
CA LEU A 314 7.71 -22.03 -5.98
C LEU A 314 7.66 -20.54 -5.68
N ARG A 315 8.75 -19.85 -6.03
CA ARG A 315 8.84 -18.41 -6.11
C ARG A 315 9.42 -17.96 -7.44
N ALA A 316 8.97 -16.79 -7.91
CA ALA A 316 9.44 -16.27 -9.19
C ALA A 316 9.59 -14.76 -9.17
N GLU A 317 10.45 -14.28 -10.05
CA GLU A 317 10.67 -12.87 -10.35
C GLU A 317 10.60 -12.66 -11.86
N ALA A 318 9.84 -11.67 -12.31
CA ALA A 318 9.80 -11.24 -13.70
C ALA A 318 10.21 -9.78 -13.81
N ALA A 319 11.06 -9.46 -14.79
CA ALA A 319 11.51 -8.09 -15.06
C ALA A 319 10.84 -7.55 -16.33
N PHE A 320 10.31 -6.32 -16.24
CA PHE A 320 9.61 -5.67 -17.35
C PHE A 320 10.21 -4.29 -17.65
N VAL A 321 10.19 -3.92 -18.91
CA VAL A 321 10.48 -2.57 -19.40
C VAL A 321 9.31 -2.03 -20.18
N LEU A 322 9.16 -0.72 -20.27
CA LEU A 322 8.09 -0.07 -21.00
C LEU A 322 8.59 0.42 -22.36
N LEU A 323 7.91 0.05 -23.44
CA LEU A 323 8.24 0.41 -24.82
C LEU A 323 7.20 1.35 -25.40
N ASP A 324 7.64 2.47 -25.95
CA ASP A 324 6.85 3.31 -26.84
C ASP A 324 6.98 2.76 -28.27
N THR A 325 5.95 2.08 -28.77
CA THR A 325 5.97 1.41 -30.07
C THR A 325 6.00 2.38 -31.23
N ALA A 326 5.45 3.59 -31.08
CA ALA A 326 5.47 4.63 -32.09
C ALA A 326 6.88 5.19 -32.29
N LYS A 327 7.68 5.25 -31.22
CA LYS A 327 9.07 5.75 -31.25
C LYS A 327 10.09 4.62 -31.36
N GLY A 328 9.68 3.35 -31.18
CA GLY A 328 10.57 2.19 -31.19
C GLY A 328 11.64 2.21 -30.08
N ARG A 329 11.36 2.82 -28.93
CA ARG A 329 12.34 2.98 -27.84
C ARG A 329 11.73 2.80 -26.46
N LEU A 330 12.55 2.38 -25.53
CA LEU A 330 12.15 2.29 -24.12
C LEU A 330 11.75 3.68 -23.58
N THR A 331 10.70 3.70 -22.77
CA THR A 331 10.20 4.90 -22.10
C THR A 331 10.21 4.71 -20.59
N ARG A 332 10.09 5.83 -19.87
CA ARG A 332 10.04 5.79 -18.41
C ARG A 332 8.64 5.39 -17.93
N ILE A 333 8.62 4.61 -16.87
CA ILE A 333 7.40 4.33 -16.11
C ILE A 333 7.04 5.61 -15.36
N THR A 334 5.81 6.11 -15.52
CA THR A 334 5.34 7.30 -14.82
C THR A 334 5.01 6.96 -13.36
N GLU A 335 5.05 7.97 -12.48
CA GLU A 335 4.65 7.80 -11.07
C GLU A 335 3.20 7.30 -10.97
N GLU A 336 2.29 7.86 -11.77
CA GLU A 336 0.88 7.47 -11.80
C GLU A 336 0.70 5.99 -12.13
N LEU A 337 1.33 5.51 -13.21
CA LEU A 337 1.30 4.10 -13.62
C LEU A 337 1.91 3.20 -12.56
N PHE A 338 3.04 3.62 -11.97
CA PHE A 338 3.71 2.86 -10.93
C PHE A 338 2.84 2.69 -9.67
N GLN A 339 2.21 3.78 -9.21
CA GLN A 339 1.36 3.78 -8.03
C GLN A 339 0.01 3.06 -8.24
N ALA A 340 -0.47 2.94 -9.48
CA ALA A 340 -1.67 2.16 -9.80
C ALA A 340 -1.51 0.67 -9.40
N TYR A 341 -0.29 0.14 -9.44
CA TYR A 341 0.04 -1.22 -8.99
C TYR A 341 0.23 -1.35 -7.47
N GLN A 342 0.18 -0.26 -6.71
CA GLN A 342 0.43 -0.26 -5.27
C GLN A 342 1.69 -1.08 -4.91
N PRO A 343 2.87 -0.68 -5.38
CA PRO A 343 4.08 -1.51 -5.34
C PRO A 343 4.55 -1.80 -3.91
N ARG A 344 5.27 -2.92 -3.74
CA ARG A 344 5.87 -3.36 -2.46
C ARG A 344 7.39 -3.35 -2.55
N GLU A 345 8.06 -3.18 -1.40
CA GLU A 345 9.52 -3.30 -1.32
C GLU A 345 9.99 -4.74 -1.13
N GLN A 346 9.10 -5.62 -0.70
CA GLN A 346 9.40 -7.02 -0.46
C GLN A 346 9.92 -7.70 -1.72
N THR A 347 10.97 -8.53 -1.60
CA THR A 347 11.57 -9.33 -2.66
C THR A 347 11.46 -10.82 -2.36
N VAL A 348 11.31 -11.64 -3.38
CA VAL A 348 11.33 -13.11 -3.25
C VAL A 348 12.74 -13.70 -3.33
N PHE A 349 13.71 -12.92 -3.83
CA PHE A 349 15.12 -13.29 -3.88
C PHE A 349 15.98 -12.22 -3.25
N ASP A 350 16.95 -12.64 -2.43
CA ASP A 350 17.90 -11.75 -1.75
C ASP A 350 19.19 -11.56 -2.56
N ASP A 351 19.46 -12.47 -3.50
CA ASP A 351 20.65 -12.48 -4.35
C ASP A 351 20.35 -11.95 -5.77
N LYS A 352 21.39 -11.44 -6.42
CA LYS A 352 21.33 -11.05 -7.83
C LYS A 352 22.06 -12.12 -8.66
N PRO A 353 21.36 -12.80 -9.57
CA PRO A 353 22.00 -13.80 -10.41
C PRO A 353 22.95 -13.15 -11.42
N GLY A 354 23.95 -13.90 -11.87
CA GLY A 354 24.78 -13.51 -13.00
C GLY A 354 23.97 -13.31 -14.30
N ARG A 355 24.50 -12.56 -15.25
CA ARG A 355 23.84 -12.37 -16.54
C ARG A 355 23.83 -13.66 -17.36
N LEU A 356 22.69 -14.04 -17.90
CA LEU A 356 22.56 -15.14 -18.84
C LEU A 356 23.31 -14.80 -20.16
N ARG A 357 24.02 -15.80 -20.71
CA ARG A 357 24.76 -15.68 -21.97
C ARG A 357 24.49 -16.91 -22.84
N ALA A 358 24.38 -16.67 -24.14
CA ALA A 358 24.33 -17.76 -25.09
C ALA A 358 25.64 -18.58 -25.05
N PRO A 359 25.61 -19.89 -25.36
CA PRO A 359 26.79 -20.73 -25.46
C PRO A 359 27.78 -20.15 -26.49
N GLU A 360 29.07 -20.00 -26.12
CA GLU A 360 30.08 -19.61 -27.08
C GLU A 360 30.43 -20.75 -28.05
N VAL A 361 30.41 -21.97 -27.56
CA VAL A 361 30.60 -23.18 -28.36
C VAL A 361 29.43 -24.17 -28.00
N PRO A 362 28.38 -24.22 -28.80
CA PRO A 362 27.28 -25.12 -28.53
C PRO A 362 27.69 -26.60 -28.72
N GLN A 363 27.20 -27.48 -27.83
CA GLN A 363 27.36 -28.94 -27.97
C GLN A 363 26.44 -29.49 -29.07
N SER A 364 25.26 -28.87 -29.26
CA SER A 364 24.37 -29.21 -30.35
C SER A 364 23.63 -27.99 -30.85
N THR A 365 23.17 -28.08 -32.10
CA THR A 365 22.30 -27.08 -32.75
C THR A 365 21.21 -27.82 -33.52
N CYS A 366 19.96 -27.38 -33.34
CA CYS A 366 18.82 -27.95 -34.12
C CYS A 366 18.00 -26.83 -34.74
N ALA A 367 17.35 -27.14 -35.89
CA ALA A 367 16.36 -26.26 -36.49
C ALA A 367 15.01 -26.45 -35.79
N LEU A 368 14.29 -25.35 -35.58
CA LEU A 368 12.99 -25.35 -34.92
C LEU A 368 11.92 -24.93 -35.92
N SER A 369 10.75 -25.57 -35.84
CA SER A 369 9.58 -25.23 -36.65
C SER A 369 8.53 -24.55 -35.83
N LEU A 370 8.19 -23.30 -36.16
CA LEU A 370 7.14 -22.55 -35.52
C LEU A 370 5.75 -23.04 -35.95
N ARG A 371 4.83 -23.13 -35.00
CA ARG A 371 3.41 -23.40 -35.24
C ARG A 371 2.63 -22.08 -35.24
N ARG A 372 1.48 -22.06 -35.90
CA ARG A 372 0.57 -20.89 -35.85
C ARG A 372 0.11 -20.60 -34.42
N SER A 373 -0.02 -21.63 -33.59
CA SER A 373 -0.40 -21.53 -32.18
C SER A 373 0.69 -20.97 -31.28
N ASP A 374 1.93 -20.86 -31.77
CA ASP A 374 3.03 -20.28 -30.99
C ASP A 374 3.04 -18.75 -31.04
N ILE A 375 2.23 -18.18 -31.96
CA ILE A 375 2.19 -16.74 -32.25
C ILE A 375 1.08 -16.08 -31.40
N ASP A 376 1.43 -15.03 -30.72
CA ASP A 376 0.52 -14.23 -29.88
C ASP A 376 -0.22 -13.13 -30.68
N TYR A 377 -1.04 -12.35 -29.98
CA TYR A 377 -1.81 -11.24 -30.58
C TYR A 377 -0.93 -10.06 -31.06
N ASN A 378 0.34 -10.00 -30.66
CA ASN A 378 1.32 -9.03 -31.17
C ASN A 378 2.00 -9.51 -32.47
N GLY A 379 1.72 -10.72 -32.90
CA GLY A 379 2.34 -11.33 -34.10
C GLY A 379 3.73 -11.89 -33.89
N HIS A 380 4.11 -12.14 -32.62
CA HIS A 380 5.40 -12.71 -32.21
C HIS A 380 5.20 -14.06 -31.55
N VAL A 381 6.28 -14.86 -31.47
CA VAL A 381 6.29 -16.04 -30.60
C VAL A 381 6.02 -15.64 -29.16
N HIS A 382 4.97 -16.23 -28.54
CA HIS A 382 4.57 -15.94 -27.20
C HIS A 382 5.69 -16.28 -26.21
N ASN A 383 5.87 -15.46 -25.17
CA ASN A 383 7.01 -15.58 -24.23
C ASN A 383 7.15 -16.97 -23.62
N THR A 384 6.04 -17.61 -23.22
CA THR A 384 6.08 -18.95 -22.61
C THR A 384 6.44 -20.06 -23.61
N ARG A 385 6.22 -19.85 -24.93
CA ARG A 385 6.55 -20.82 -25.97
C ARG A 385 8.06 -21.02 -26.17
N TYR A 386 8.87 -20.05 -25.75
CA TYR A 386 10.32 -20.23 -25.77
C TYR A 386 10.78 -21.40 -24.88
N LEU A 387 10.02 -21.76 -23.84
CA LEU A 387 10.28 -22.96 -23.02
C LEU A 387 10.07 -24.25 -23.82
N ASP A 388 8.96 -24.36 -24.55
CA ASP A 388 8.70 -25.48 -25.43
C ASP A 388 9.79 -25.60 -26.52
N LEU A 389 10.13 -24.48 -27.18
CA LEU A 389 11.20 -24.42 -28.17
C LEU A 389 12.58 -24.83 -27.63
N ALA A 390 12.87 -24.44 -26.36
CA ALA A 390 14.11 -24.84 -25.72
C ALA A 390 14.12 -26.34 -25.40
N HIS A 391 12.99 -26.90 -24.97
CA HIS A 391 12.86 -28.33 -24.69
C HIS A 391 13.13 -29.21 -25.93
N GLU A 392 12.77 -28.76 -27.13
CA GLU A 392 13.10 -29.46 -28.37
C GLU A 392 14.62 -29.60 -28.63
N ALA A 393 15.43 -28.72 -28.00
CA ALA A 393 16.88 -28.76 -28.15
C ALA A 393 17.57 -29.56 -27.03
N LEU A 394 16.87 -29.86 -25.93
CA LEU A 394 17.45 -30.62 -24.81
C LEU A 394 17.57 -32.11 -25.15
N PRO A 395 18.66 -32.78 -24.74
CA PRO A 395 18.77 -34.22 -24.80
C PRO A 395 17.64 -34.92 -24.00
N GLU A 396 17.17 -36.10 -24.46
CA GLU A 396 16.07 -36.81 -23.83
C GLU A 396 16.33 -37.14 -22.35
N GLU A 397 17.57 -37.44 -22.00
CA GLU A 397 18.00 -37.68 -20.63
C GLU A 397 17.90 -36.45 -19.72
N ILE A 398 18.02 -35.25 -20.29
CA ILE A 398 17.81 -33.97 -19.59
C ILE A 398 16.32 -33.65 -19.50
N LEU A 399 15.54 -33.88 -20.53
CA LEU A 399 14.09 -33.68 -20.53
C LEU A 399 13.35 -34.47 -19.46
N ARG A 400 13.89 -35.62 -19.03
CA ARG A 400 13.32 -36.42 -17.94
C ARG A 400 13.60 -35.87 -16.55
N LYS A 401 14.53 -34.92 -16.43
CA LYS A 401 14.82 -34.25 -15.16
C LYS A 401 13.74 -33.21 -14.86
N GLN A 402 13.44 -33.04 -13.59
CA GLN A 402 12.64 -31.92 -13.13
C GLN A 402 13.60 -30.84 -12.64
N PHE A 403 13.57 -29.69 -13.31
CA PHE A 403 14.42 -28.57 -12.95
C PHE A 403 13.92 -27.87 -11.68
N GLU A 404 14.85 -27.53 -10.80
CA GLU A 404 14.58 -26.76 -9.58
C GLU A 404 14.72 -25.25 -9.80
N GLN A 405 15.47 -24.85 -10.84
CA GLN A 405 15.61 -23.46 -11.23
C GLN A 405 15.51 -23.31 -12.74
N ILE A 406 14.73 -22.30 -13.17
CA ILE A 406 14.60 -21.90 -14.57
C ILE A 406 14.80 -20.40 -14.68
N ARG A 407 15.65 -19.99 -15.63
CA ARG A 407 15.84 -18.57 -15.96
C ARG A 407 15.67 -18.37 -17.45
N VAL A 408 15.05 -17.26 -17.82
CA VAL A 408 14.86 -16.89 -19.23
C VAL A 408 15.22 -15.42 -19.41
N LEU A 409 16.05 -15.12 -20.39
CA LEU A 409 16.39 -13.75 -20.83
C LEU A 409 15.86 -13.58 -22.25
N TYR A 410 14.99 -12.61 -22.45
CA TYR A 410 14.47 -12.22 -23.76
C TYR A 410 15.22 -11.00 -24.28
N SER A 411 15.74 -11.07 -25.49
CA SER A 411 16.53 -10.00 -26.10
C SER A 411 15.88 -9.42 -27.34
N LYS A 412 15.16 -10.24 -28.11
CA LYS A 412 14.47 -9.86 -29.34
C LYS A 412 13.29 -10.78 -29.60
N ALA A 413 12.21 -10.23 -30.12
CA ALA A 413 11.04 -11.04 -30.53
C ALA A 413 11.36 -11.89 -31.78
N VAL A 414 10.80 -13.09 -31.80
CA VAL A 414 10.82 -13.99 -32.98
C VAL A 414 9.48 -13.84 -33.70
N THR A 415 9.54 -13.72 -35.03
CA THR A 415 8.36 -13.60 -35.90
C THR A 415 8.09 -14.89 -36.67
N PRO A 416 6.86 -15.09 -37.24
CA PRO A 416 6.53 -16.30 -38.01
C PRO A 416 7.37 -16.54 -39.27
N GLN A 417 8.06 -15.52 -39.77
CA GLN A 417 8.87 -15.57 -40.99
C GLN A 417 10.34 -15.87 -40.70
N ASP A 418 10.75 -15.89 -39.43
CA ASP A 418 12.13 -16.13 -39.07
C ASP A 418 12.51 -17.62 -39.21
N GLU A 419 13.74 -17.87 -39.65
CA GLU A 419 14.38 -19.18 -39.51
C GLU A 419 14.90 -19.32 -38.07
N VAL A 420 14.31 -20.25 -37.33
CA VAL A 420 14.57 -20.42 -35.91
C VAL A 420 15.48 -21.62 -35.67
N THR A 421 16.52 -21.43 -34.87
CA THR A 421 17.41 -22.50 -34.42
C THR A 421 17.60 -22.42 -32.92
N ALA A 422 17.90 -23.55 -32.29
CA ALA A 422 18.31 -23.60 -30.90
C ALA A 422 19.73 -24.17 -30.78
N GLN A 423 20.51 -23.56 -29.91
CA GLN A 423 21.86 -24.00 -29.51
C GLN A 423 21.85 -24.44 -28.07
N TYR A 424 22.38 -25.60 -27.79
CA TYR A 424 22.44 -26.21 -26.46
C TYR A 424 23.86 -26.44 -25.98
N THR A 425 24.07 -26.25 -24.68
CA THR A 425 25.25 -26.72 -23.96
C THR A 425 24.88 -27.11 -22.52
N GLU A 426 25.64 -28.01 -21.92
CA GLU A 426 25.58 -28.34 -20.50
C GLU A 426 26.95 -28.13 -19.87
N GLU A 427 27.00 -27.34 -18.80
CA GLU A 427 28.20 -27.10 -18.01
C GLU A 427 27.86 -27.16 -16.52
N ASN A 428 28.62 -27.99 -15.78
CA ASN A 428 28.46 -28.14 -14.31
C ASN A 428 27.01 -28.44 -13.86
N GLY A 429 26.25 -29.22 -14.63
CA GLY A 429 24.87 -29.58 -14.32
C GLY A 429 23.85 -28.50 -14.66
N VAL A 430 24.25 -27.43 -15.31
CA VAL A 430 23.38 -26.37 -15.82
C VAL A 430 23.23 -26.53 -17.33
N SER A 431 22.00 -26.71 -17.80
CA SER A 431 21.65 -26.76 -19.21
C SER A 431 21.31 -25.37 -19.70
N THR A 432 22.00 -24.89 -20.74
CA THR A 432 21.78 -23.58 -21.35
C THR A 432 21.32 -23.77 -22.81
N VAL A 433 20.21 -23.12 -23.18
CA VAL A 433 19.67 -23.09 -24.53
C VAL A 433 19.58 -21.65 -25.01
N ALA A 434 20.16 -21.36 -26.17
CA ALA A 434 19.94 -20.10 -26.87
C ALA A 434 19.01 -20.32 -28.07
N ILE A 435 17.96 -19.52 -28.18
CA ILE A 435 17.06 -19.48 -29.32
C ILE A 435 17.49 -18.33 -30.23
N LEU A 436 17.73 -18.66 -31.49
CA LEU A 436 18.20 -17.71 -32.50
C LEU A 436 17.16 -17.59 -33.62
N ALA A 437 16.96 -16.37 -34.10
CA ALA A 437 16.19 -16.06 -35.29
C ALA A 437 17.14 -15.45 -36.35
N ASN A 438 17.24 -16.07 -37.51
CA ASN A 438 18.16 -15.65 -38.61
C ASN A 438 19.60 -15.44 -38.11
N GLY A 439 20.07 -16.32 -37.23
CA GLY A 439 21.42 -16.26 -36.63
C GLY A 439 21.60 -15.24 -35.49
N THR A 440 20.57 -14.48 -35.14
CA THR A 440 20.64 -13.51 -34.01
C THR A 440 20.01 -14.13 -32.76
N VAL A 441 20.67 -14.06 -31.64
CA VAL A 441 20.16 -14.54 -30.33
C VAL A 441 18.94 -13.71 -29.92
N CYS A 442 17.80 -14.40 -29.75
CA CYS A 442 16.53 -13.82 -29.33
C CYS A 442 16.18 -14.11 -27.87
N ALA A 443 16.53 -15.30 -27.39
CA ALA A 443 16.37 -15.65 -25.98
C ALA A 443 17.50 -16.59 -25.52
N VAL A 444 17.78 -16.57 -24.21
CA VAL A 444 18.65 -17.53 -23.54
C VAL A 444 17.91 -18.10 -22.34
N LEU A 445 17.86 -19.42 -22.25
CA LEU A 445 17.21 -20.16 -21.18
C LEU A 445 18.25 -20.99 -20.43
N GLU A 446 18.14 -21.03 -19.13
CA GLU A 446 18.99 -21.81 -18.23
C GLU A 446 18.12 -22.69 -17.35
N PHE A 447 18.46 -23.96 -17.29
CA PHE A 447 17.75 -25.00 -16.51
C PHE A 447 18.74 -25.69 -15.57
N GLN A 448 18.40 -25.74 -14.28
CA GLN A 448 19.22 -26.34 -13.25
C GLN A 448 18.41 -27.27 -12.35
#